data_8c1f3d04047fbb952a2b431a2d094ae9
#
_entry.id   8c1f3d04047fbb952a2b431a2d094ae9
#
_cell.length_a   1.000
_cell.length_b   1.000
_cell.length_c   1.000
_cell.angle_alpha   90.00
_cell.angle_beta   90.00
_cell.angle_gamma   90.00
#
_symmetry.space_group_name_H-M   'P 1'
#
loop_
_entity.id
_entity.type
_entity.pdbx_description
1 polymer ?
#
loop_
_entity_poly.entity_id
_entity_poly.type
_entity_poly.pdbx_seq_one_letter_code
_entity_poly.pdbx_strand_id
1 'polypeptide(L)'
;MASLDLELNIEDPASIAAVTKKLVEQFPSLNVLINNAGIMQIDDPADRIDDGQLVSTVTTNLLGPIRLTSALIDHLKKQESAVIIYNSSVLAYVPLALAAVYSSTKAALHSYTLSQRYKLKNTSVSVLEIAPPWVQTDLLGSNNEPRAMPFADFIEETIRVLGTDVHEVLVERAKPLRSNPGPNEGAFVTEFNDLMAQAPA
;
A
#
# COMPACT_ATOMS: atom_id res chain seq x y z
N MET A 1 -16.16 10.33 -18.43
CA MET A 1 -16.28 8.98 -17.86
C MET A 1 -17.22 9.08 -16.67
N ALA A 2 -18.24 8.24 -16.57
CA ALA A 2 -19.09 8.22 -15.37
C ALA A 2 -18.33 7.52 -14.24
N SER A 3 -18.27 8.12 -13.06
CA SER A 3 -17.79 7.45 -11.84
C SER A 3 -19.00 6.86 -11.10
N LEU A 4 -18.81 5.72 -10.47
CA LEU A 4 -19.77 5.08 -9.58
C LEU A 4 -19.12 4.93 -8.21
N ASP A 5 -19.74 5.51 -7.20
CA ASP A 5 -19.33 5.35 -5.82
C ASP A 5 -20.07 4.15 -5.20
N LEU A 6 -19.31 3.23 -4.61
CA LEU A 6 -19.82 2.09 -3.87
C LEU A 6 -19.23 2.12 -2.46
N GLU A 7 -20.10 1.98 -1.47
CA GLU A 7 -19.65 1.84 -0.09
C GLU A 7 -18.99 0.46 0.10
N LEU A 8 -17.77 0.46 0.60
CA LEU A 8 -16.99 -0.74 0.90
C LEU A 8 -16.36 -0.62 2.28
N ASN A 9 -16.75 -1.49 3.20
CA ASN A 9 -15.98 -1.73 4.42
C ASN A 9 -14.92 -2.80 4.14
N ILE A 10 -13.67 -2.39 4.00
CA ILE A 10 -12.55 -3.29 3.66
C ILE A 10 -12.20 -4.25 4.80
N GLU A 11 -12.65 -4.00 6.02
CA GLU A 11 -12.45 -4.88 7.17
C GLU A 11 -13.48 -6.03 7.20
N ASP A 12 -14.64 -5.85 6.55
CA ASP A 12 -15.75 -6.81 6.57
C ASP A 12 -15.74 -7.72 5.32
N PRO A 13 -15.49 -9.03 5.47
CA PRO A 13 -15.57 -9.98 4.36
C PRO A 13 -16.92 -10.01 3.65
N ALA A 14 -18.04 -9.77 4.36
CA ALA A 14 -19.37 -9.76 3.76
C ALA A 14 -19.56 -8.53 2.86
N SER A 15 -19.09 -7.35 3.29
CA SER A 15 -19.04 -6.14 2.48
C SER A 15 -18.21 -6.33 1.22
N ILE A 16 -17.02 -6.93 1.35
CA ILE A 16 -16.13 -7.25 0.21
C ILE A 16 -16.86 -8.15 -0.79
N ALA A 17 -17.49 -9.23 -0.32
CA ALA A 17 -18.21 -10.17 -1.20
C ALA A 17 -19.39 -9.51 -1.93
N ALA A 18 -20.14 -8.67 -1.24
CA ALA A 18 -21.27 -7.96 -1.83
C ALA A 18 -20.83 -6.97 -2.92
N VAL A 19 -19.79 -6.17 -2.62
CA VAL A 19 -19.27 -5.16 -3.55
C VAL A 19 -18.62 -5.82 -4.77
N THR A 20 -17.80 -6.84 -4.58
CA THR A 20 -17.12 -7.53 -5.70
C THR A 20 -18.12 -8.21 -6.65
N LYS A 21 -19.18 -8.83 -6.11
CA LYS A 21 -20.27 -9.38 -6.92
C LYS A 21 -20.90 -8.30 -7.78
N LYS A 22 -21.29 -7.17 -7.17
CA LYS A 22 -21.91 -6.03 -7.88
C LYS A 22 -20.99 -5.44 -8.94
N LEU A 23 -19.69 -5.32 -8.65
CA LEU A 23 -18.70 -4.81 -9.60
C LEU A 23 -18.59 -5.70 -10.83
N VAL A 24 -18.48 -7.01 -10.67
CA VAL A 24 -18.36 -7.97 -11.78
C VAL A 24 -19.65 -8.00 -12.63
N GLU A 25 -20.81 -7.90 -12.00
CA GLU A 25 -22.11 -7.87 -12.70
C GLU A 25 -22.28 -6.57 -13.52
N GLN A 26 -21.91 -5.42 -12.97
CA GLN A 26 -22.12 -4.11 -13.62
C GLN A 26 -20.97 -3.72 -14.55
N PHE A 27 -19.77 -4.19 -14.28
CA PHE A 27 -18.57 -3.85 -15.06
C PHE A 27 -17.81 -5.13 -15.49
N PRO A 28 -18.38 -5.90 -16.45
CA PRO A 28 -17.76 -7.16 -16.88
C PRO A 28 -16.39 -6.99 -17.53
N SER A 29 -16.01 -5.79 -17.94
CA SER A 29 -14.69 -5.45 -18.47
C SER A 29 -13.74 -4.85 -17.41
N LEU A 30 -14.09 -4.88 -16.11
CA LEU A 30 -13.20 -4.43 -15.03
C LEU A 30 -11.87 -5.19 -15.10
N ASN A 31 -10.78 -4.48 -15.30
CA ASN A 31 -9.45 -5.07 -15.48
C ASN A 31 -8.35 -4.39 -14.68
N VAL A 32 -8.65 -3.35 -13.88
CA VAL A 32 -7.68 -2.71 -12.98
C VAL A 32 -8.23 -2.69 -11.57
N LEU A 33 -7.45 -3.21 -10.63
CA LEU A 33 -7.72 -3.13 -9.19
C LEU A 33 -6.59 -2.35 -8.51
N ILE A 34 -6.95 -1.24 -7.83
CA ILE A 34 -5.98 -0.49 -7.01
C ILE A 34 -6.35 -0.66 -5.53
N ASN A 35 -5.53 -1.40 -4.79
CA ASN A 35 -5.64 -1.55 -3.35
C ASN A 35 -4.97 -0.35 -2.66
N ASN A 36 -5.75 0.68 -2.37
CA ASN A 36 -5.25 1.93 -1.80
C ASN A 36 -5.70 2.17 -0.34
N ALA A 37 -6.79 1.55 0.10
CA ALA A 37 -7.28 1.72 1.46
C ALA A 37 -6.21 1.37 2.50
N GLY A 38 -6.04 2.24 3.49
CA GLY A 38 -5.06 2.04 4.55
C GLY A 38 -5.20 3.07 5.66
N ILE A 39 -4.88 2.66 6.87
CA ILE A 39 -4.81 3.51 8.05
C ILE A 39 -3.41 3.44 8.65
N MET A 40 -2.99 4.53 9.27
CA MET A 40 -1.74 4.62 10.01
C MET A 40 -2.04 5.23 11.37
N GLN A 41 -1.68 4.52 12.41
CA GLN A 41 -1.84 4.96 13.79
C GLN A 41 -0.47 4.98 14.45
N ILE A 42 -0.28 5.91 15.38
CA ILE A 42 0.94 5.97 16.18
C ILE A 42 0.87 4.87 17.23
N ASP A 43 1.94 4.12 17.35
CA ASP A 43 2.11 3.07 18.36
C ASP A 43 3.52 3.14 18.96
N ASP A 44 3.70 2.52 20.12
CA ASP A 44 5.02 2.35 20.73
C ASP A 44 5.25 0.85 21.01
N PRO A 45 6.13 0.20 20.24
CA PRO A 45 6.44 -1.22 20.43
C PRO A 45 7.20 -1.51 21.74
N ALA A 46 7.67 -0.49 22.45
CA ALA A 46 8.25 -0.62 23.78
C ALA A 46 7.20 -0.61 24.89
N ASP A 47 5.95 -0.25 24.57
CA ASP A 47 4.84 -0.16 25.50
C ASP A 47 3.65 -1.04 25.08
N ARG A 48 2.58 -1.01 25.87
CA ARG A 48 1.35 -1.74 25.57
C ARG A 48 0.59 -1.08 24.40
N ILE A 49 0.43 -1.82 23.32
CA ILE A 49 -0.40 -1.42 22.18
C ILE A 49 -1.86 -1.84 22.45
N ASP A 50 -2.81 -0.97 22.09
CA ASP A 50 -4.24 -1.30 22.13
C ASP A 50 -4.58 -2.39 21.09
N ASP A 51 -5.25 -3.46 21.53
CA ASP A 51 -5.56 -4.61 20.67
C ASP A 51 -6.53 -4.25 19.54
N GLY A 52 -7.49 -3.36 19.79
CA GLY A 52 -8.42 -2.87 18.77
C GLY A 52 -7.69 -2.12 17.66
N GLN A 53 -6.74 -1.26 18.03
CA GLN A 53 -5.86 -0.54 17.11
C GLN A 53 -5.00 -1.50 16.27
N LEU A 54 -4.40 -2.50 16.93
CA LEU A 54 -3.59 -3.51 16.28
C LEU A 54 -4.40 -4.31 15.26
N VAL A 55 -5.55 -4.84 15.65
CA VAL A 55 -6.43 -5.65 14.80
C VAL A 55 -6.96 -4.84 13.61
N SER A 56 -7.42 -3.60 13.85
CA SER A 56 -7.93 -2.73 12.78
C SER A 56 -6.84 -2.39 11.77
N THR A 57 -5.63 -2.04 12.23
CA THR A 57 -4.50 -1.74 11.33
C THR A 57 -4.13 -2.94 10.47
N VAL A 58 -4.02 -4.13 11.05
CA VAL A 58 -3.71 -5.36 10.31
C VAL A 58 -4.85 -5.73 9.34
N THR A 59 -6.09 -5.60 9.78
CA THR A 59 -7.25 -5.96 8.96
C THR A 59 -7.40 -5.02 7.77
N THR A 60 -7.31 -3.71 7.99
CA THR A 60 -7.43 -2.71 6.91
C THR A 60 -6.26 -2.79 5.93
N ASN A 61 -5.02 -2.83 6.42
CA ASN A 61 -3.85 -2.64 5.57
C ASN A 61 -3.35 -3.93 4.90
N LEU A 62 -3.67 -5.09 5.46
CA LEU A 62 -3.17 -6.38 4.97
C LEU A 62 -4.29 -7.33 4.56
N LEU A 63 -5.18 -7.70 5.50
CA LEU A 63 -6.21 -8.70 5.21
C LEU A 63 -7.23 -8.19 4.20
N GLY A 64 -7.61 -6.92 4.28
CA GLY A 64 -8.56 -6.28 3.37
C GLY A 64 -8.11 -6.36 1.90
N PRO A 65 -6.93 -5.83 1.53
CA PRO A 65 -6.38 -5.93 0.17
C PRO A 65 -6.25 -7.37 -0.33
N ILE A 66 -5.81 -8.29 0.51
CA ILE A 66 -5.71 -9.72 0.16
C ILE A 66 -7.09 -10.31 -0.14
N ARG A 67 -8.09 -10.06 0.71
CA ARG A 67 -9.46 -10.55 0.55
C ARG A 67 -10.11 -9.97 -0.69
N LEU A 68 -10.00 -8.64 -0.91
CA LEU A 68 -10.58 -7.96 -2.07
C LEU A 68 -9.97 -8.50 -3.37
N THR A 69 -8.64 -8.63 -3.42
CA THR A 69 -7.96 -9.19 -4.58
C THR A 69 -8.36 -10.65 -4.80
N SER A 70 -8.44 -11.47 -3.74
CA SER A 70 -8.86 -12.86 -3.83
C SER A 70 -10.28 -12.99 -4.37
N ALA A 71 -11.20 -12.11 -4.00
CA ALA A 71 -12.58 -12.11 -4.48
C ALA A 71 -12.70 -11.73 -5.97
N LEU A 72 -11.75 -10.97 -6.52
CA LEU A 72 -11.74 -10.51 -7.91
C LEU A 72 -10.80 -11.32 -8.82
N ILE A 73 -9.93 -12.18 -8.29
CA ILE A 73 -8.83 -12.78 -9.04
C ILE A 73 -9.30 -13.61 -10.24
N ASP A 74 -10.37 -14.39 -10.10
CA ASP A 74 -10.89 -15.21 -11.18
C ASP A 74 -11.56 -14.38 -12.28
N HIS A 75 -12.12 -13.23 -11.93
CA HIS A 75 -12.62 -12.26 -12.90
C HIS A 75 -11.47 -11.59 -13.66
N LEU A 76 -10.44 -11.12 -12.95
CA LEU A 76 -9.27 -10.47 -13.55
C LEU A 76 -8.50 -11.41 -14.50
N LYS A 77 -8.35 -12.68 -14.14
CA LYS A 77 -7.72 -13.69 -15.02
C LYS A 77 -8.47 -13.95 -16.33
N LYS A 78 -9.75 -13.63 -16.41
CA LYS A 78 -10.56 -13.79 -17.63
C LYS A 78 -10.42 -12.61 -18.57
N GLN A 79 -9.86 -11.49 -18.11
CA GLN A 79 -9.63 -10.33 -18.95
C GLN A 79 -8.45 -10.58 -19.90
N GLU A 80 -8.47 -9.98 -21.07
CA GLU A 80 -7.36 -10.03 -22.04
C GLU A 80 -6.05 -9.47 -21.44
N SER A 81 -6.17 -8.41 -20.64
CA SER A 81 -5.11 -7.81 -19.86
C SER A 81 -5.70 -7.23 -18.57
N ALA A 82 -5.07 -7.50 -17.43
CA ALA A 82 -5.49 -6.94 -16.15
C ALA A 82 -4.30 -6.52 -15.30
N VAL A 83 -4.54 -5.57 -14.38
CA VAL A 83 -3.51 -5.04 -13.48
C VAL A 83 -4.04 -5.01 -12.04
N ILE A 84 -3.24 -5.52 -11.13
CA ILE A 84 -3.44 -5.35 -9.69
C ILE A 84 -2.35 -4.44 -9.17
N ILE A 85 -2.72 -3.37 -8.47
CA ILE A 85 -1.79 -2.42 -7.85
C ILE A 85 -1.99 -2.46 -6.35
N TYR A 86 -0.90 -2.64 -5.60
CA TYR A 86 -0.88 -2.49 -4.16
C TYR A 86 -0.18 -1.19 -3.78
N ASN A 87 -0.85 -0.37 -2.97
CA ASN A 87 -0.25 0.82 -2.37
C ASN A 87 0.39 0.44 -1.03
N SER A 88 1.70 0.10 -1.07
CA SER A 88 2.48 -0.21 0.11
C SER A 88 3.03 1.07 0.78
N SER A 89 4.29 1.17 1.04
CA SER A 89 5.01 2.35 1.57
C SER A 89 6.51 2.11 1.54
N VAL A 90 7.32 3.16 1.54
CA VAL A 90 8.75 3.04 1.85
C VAL A 90 8.99 2.45 3.25
N LEU A 91 8.01 2.55 4.16
CA LEU A 91 8.07 1.93 5.48
C LEU A 91 7.96 0.39 5.44
N ALA A 92 7.72 -0.20 4.26
CA ALA A 92 7.91 -1.62 4.03
C ALA A 92 9.39 -2.03 4.01
N TYR A 93 10.29 -1.09 3.74
CA TYR A 93 11.73 -1.32 3.61
C TYR A 93 12.51 -0.79 4.82
N VAL A 94 12.05 0.31 5.39
CA VAL A 94 12.65 0.94 6.58
C VAL A 94 11.53 1.24 7.57
N PRO A 95 11.38 0.45 8.64
CA PRO A 95 10.28 0.65 9.58
C PRO A 95 10.46 1.95 10.36
N LEU A 96 9.35 2.69 10.51
CA LEU A 96 9.24 3.83 11.41
C LEU A 96 8.83 3.33 12.80
N ALA A 97 9.66 3.56 13.80
CA ALA A 97 9.44 3.07 15.16
C ALA A 97 8.15 3.63 15.80
N LEU A 98 7.76 4.87 15.46
CA LEU A 98 6.51 5.50 15.91
C LEU A 98 5.23 4.89 15.29
N ALA A 99 5.36 3.99 14.31
CA ALA A 99 4.26 3.33 13.63
C ALA A 99 4.69 1.92 13.20
N ALA A 100 5.13 1.14 14.19
CA ALA A 100 5.71 -0.17 13.98
C ALA A 100 4.71 -1.16 13.41
N VAL A 101 3.46 -1.15 13.90
CA VAL A 101 2.38 -2.00 13.38
C VAL A 101 2.08 -1.67 11.92
N TYR A 102 1.95 -0.38 11.58
CA TYR A 102 1.77 0.05 10.19
C TYR A 102 2.93 -0.44 9.29
N SER A 103 4.17 -0.17 9.68
CA SER A 103 5.36 -0.58 8.95
C SER A 103 5.38 -2.10 8.71
N SER A 104 5.03 -2.88 9.73
CA SER A 104 4.91 -4.34 9.65
C SER A 104 3.84 -4.77 8.64
N THR A 105 2.67 -4.11 8.60
CA THR A 105 1.63 -4.42 7.60
C THR A 105 2.09 -4.10 6.18
N LYS A 106 2.85 -3.02 5.97
CA LYS A 106 3.37 -2.65 4.64
C LYS A 106 4.49 -3.57 4.19
N ALA A 107 5.36 -4.04 5.09
CA ALA A 107 6.36 -5.07 4.79
C ALA A 107 5.70 -6.42 4.43
N ALA A 108 4.66 -6.82 5.15
CA ALA A 108 3.89 -8.02 4.83
C ALA A 108 3.19 -7.90 3.47
N LEU A 109 2.61 -6.74 3.15
CA LEU A 109 1.96 -6.48 1.86
C LEU A 109 2.97 -6.52 0.70
N HIS A 110 4.17 -5.94 0.88
CA HIS A 110 5.28 -6.05 -0.07
C HIS A 110 5.64 -7.52 -0.34
N SER A 111 5.85 -8.31 0.70
CA SER A 111 6.15 -9.74 0.57
C SER A 111 5.04 -10.51 -0.16
N TYR A 112 3.77 -10.20 0.15
CA TYR A 112 2.62 -10.78 -0.54
C TYR A 112 2.61 -10.41 -2.03
N THR A 113 2.88 -9.15 -2.36
CA THR A 113 2.92 -8.65 -3.74
C THR A 113 3.96 -9.39 -4.58
N LEU A 114 5.16 -9.61 -4.04
CA LEU A 114 6.21 -10.39 -4.71
C LEU A 114 5.75 -11.83 -4.99
N SER A 115 5.15 -12.46 -3.99
CA SER A 115 4.65 -13.85 -4.09
C SER A 115 3.51 -13.96 -5.12
N GLN A 116 2.57 -13.02 -5.13
CA GLN A 116 1.46 -13.01 -6.07
C GLN A 116 1.94 -12.75 -7.51
N ARG A 117 2.87 -11.81 -7.70
CA ARG A 117 3.51 -11.55 -9.00
C ARG A 117 4.14 -12.82 -9.58
N TYR A 118 4.87 -13.57 -8.76
CA TYR A 118 5.46 -14.84 -9.20
C TYR A 118 4.39 -15.86 -9.61
N LYS A 119 3.31 -15.98 -8.83
CA LYS A 119 2.23 -16.94 -9.11
C LYS A 119 1.42 -16.59 -10.36
N LEU A 120 1.31 -15.32 -10.70
CA LEU A 120 0.53 -14.82 -11.84
C LEU A 120 1.36 -14.60 -13.11
N LYS A 121 2.67 -14.83 -13.11
CA LYS A 121 3.61 -14.54 -14.20
C LYS A 121 3.27 -15.14 -15.57
N ASN A 122 2.46 -16.21 -15.60
CA ASN A 122 2.02 -16.89 -16.82
C ASN A 122 0.51 -16.66 -17.09
N THR A 123 -0.05 -15.57 -16.59
CA THR A 123 -1.44 -15.18 -16.80
C THR A 123 -1.51 -13.81 -17.46
N SER A 124 -2.71 -13.33 -17.78
CA SER A 124 -2.96 -11.98 -18.28
C SER A 124 -2.87 -10.89 -17.20
N VAL A 125 -2.59 -11.24 -15.94
CA VAL A 125 -2.63 -10.32 -14.81
C VAL A 125 -1.24 -9.88 -14.42
N SER A 126 -0.96 -8.58 -14.53
CA SER A 126 0.24 -7.93 -14.00
C SER A 126 0.02 -7.48 -12.55
N VAL A 127 1.05 -7.59 -11.71
CA VAL A 127 1.00 -7.15 -10.31
C VAL A 127 2.06 -6.08 -10.08
N LEU A 128 1.61 -4.88 -9.77
CA LEU A 128 2.46 -3.71 -9.49
C LEU A 128 2.39 -3.33 -8.02
N GLU A 129 3.40 -2.63 -7.55
CA GLU A 129 3.46 -2.04 -6.22
C GLU A 129 3.82 -0.57 -6.33
N ILE A 130 3.07 0.30 -5.68
CA ILE A 130 3.44 1.69 -5.46
C ILE A 130 3.92 1.77 -4.01
N ALA A 131 5.14 2.28 -3.78
CA ALA A 131 5.69 2.48 -2.45
C ALA A 131 5.93 3.98 -2.18
N PRO A 132 4.90 4.71 -1.72
CA PRO A 132 5.00 6.13 -1.46
C PRO A 132 6.02 6.45 -0.36
N PRO A 133 6.76 7.57 -0.48
CA PRO A 133 7.43 8.21 0.64
C PRO A 133 6.40 8.92 1.52
N TRP A 134 6.86 9.72 2.48
CA TRP A 134 5.95 10.63 3.20
C TRP A 134 5.39 11.68 2.24
N VAL A 135 4.07 11.70 2.08
CA VAL A 135 3.33 12.57 1.14
C VAL A 135 2.35 13.44 1.90
N GLN A 136 2.15 14.67 1.46
CA GLN A 136 1.17 15.61 2.01
C GLN A 136 -0.26 15.12 1.72
N THR A 137 -0.85 14.44 2.69
CA THR A 137 -2.21 13.86 2.64
C THR A 137 -2.86 13.94 4.02
N ASP A 138 -4.12 13.49 4.12
CA ASP A 138 -4.83 13.38 5.40
C ASP A 138 -4.23 12.33 6.34
N LEU A 139 -3.42 11.41 5.81
CA LEU A 139 -2.77 10.36 6.61
C LEU A 139 -1.85 11.02 7.65
N LEU A 140 -2.12 10.78 8.94
CA LEU A 140 -1.45 11.44 10.08
C LEU A 140 -1.50 12.98 10.04
N GLY A 141 -2.46 13.58 9.34
CA GLY A 141 -2.58 15.04 9.24
C GLY A 141 -1.41 15.72 8.53
N SER A 142 -0.77 15.03 7.60
CA SER A 142 0.46 15.48 6.93
C SER A 142 0.24 16.55 5.86
N ASN A 143 -0.97 17.08 5.67
CA ASN A 143 -1.32 18.02 4.61
C ASN A 143 -0.41 19.28 4.55
N ASN A 144 0.08 19.75 5.69
CA ASN A 144 0.92 20.93 5.79
C ASN A 144 2.35 20.63 6.27
N GLU A 145 2.76 19.37 6.26
CA GLU A 145 4.10 18.99 6.70
C GLU A 145 5.15 19.31 5.63
N PRO A 146 6.06 20.27 5.88
CA PRO A 146 6.99 20.75 4.85
C PRO A 146 8.04 19.70 4.42
N ARG A 147 8.29 18.69 5.25
CA ARG A 147 9.19 17.57 4.92
C ARG A 147 8.54 16.53 4.03
N ALA A 148 7.21 16.46 4.01
CA ALA A 148 6.48 15.56 3.16
C ALA A 148 6.54 16.02 1.69
N MET A 149 6.46 15.08 0.76
CA MET A 149 6.39 15.38 -0.66
C MET A 149 5.03 16.01 -1.00
N PRO A 150 4.98 17.11 -1.75
CA PRO A 150 3.71 17.68 -2.20
C PRO A 150 2.87 16.63 -2.94
N PHE A 151 1.57 16.58 -2.67
CA PHE A 151 0.68 15.57 -3.24
C PHE A 151 0.65 15.60 -4.77
N ALA A 152 0.60 16.81 -5.36
CA ALA A 152 0.58 16.97 -6.82
C ALA A 152 1.85 16.41 -7.48
N ASP A 153 3.03 16.69 -6.90
CA ASP A 153 4.31 16.20 -7.41
C ASP A 153 4.39 14.67 -7.32
N PHE A 154 3.89 14.11 -6.21
CA PHE A 154 3.82 12.65 -6.02
C PHE A 154 2.94 11.99 -7.10
N ILE A 155 1.76 12.56 -7.38
CA ILE A 155 0.84 12.02 -8.39
C ILE A 155 1.46 12.10 -9.79
N GLU A 156 2.02 13.26 -10.16
CA GLU A 156 2.66 13.45 -11.49
C GLU A 156 3.78 12.43 -11.70
N GLU A 157 4.67 12.31 -10.73
CA GLU A 157 5.79 11.38 -10.83
C GLU A 157 5.34 9.92 -10.84
N THR A 158 4.37 9.56 -9.99
CA THR A 158 3.79 8.20 -9.93
C THR A 158 3.17 7.81 -11.27
N ILE A 159 2.37 8.69 -11.89
CA ILE A 159 1.76 8.43 -13.20
C ILE A 159 2.83 8.25 -14.28
N ARG A 160 3.88 9.09 -14.27
CA ARG A 160 5.00 8.98 -15.21
C ARG A 160 5.70 7.62 -15.08
N VAL A 161 5.96 7.16 -13.86
CA VAL A 161 6.63 5.88 -13.60
C VAL A 161 5.70 4.69 -13.94
N LEU A 162 4.39 4.80 -13.66
CA LEU A 162 3.39 3.79 -14.07
C LEU A 162 3.32 3.61 -15.59
N GLY A 163 3.67 4.63 -16.36
CA GLY A 163 3.76 4.55 -17.83
C GLY A 163 4.99 3.81 -18.35
N THR A 164 5.84 3.27 -17.47
CA THR A 164 7.04 2.50 -17.84
C THR A 164 6.87 1.01 -17.52
N ASP A 165 7.77 0.17 -18.01
CA ASP A 165 7.75 -1.27 -17.79
C ASP A 165 8.43 -1.62 -16.45
N VAL A 166 7.82 -1.21 -15.33
CA VAL A 166 8.31 -1.50 -13.98
C VAL A 166 7.24 -2.19 -13.15
N HIS A 167 7.67 -3.07 -12.27
CA HIS A 167 6.77 -3.73 -11.31
C HIS A 167 6.68 -3.00 -9.98
N GLU A 168 7.65 -2.16 -9.67
CA GLU A 168 7.75 -1.39 -8.43
C GLU A 168 7.85 0.09 -8.79
N VAL A 169 6.79 0.83 -8.47
CA VAL A 169 6.64 2.26 -8.78
C VAL A 169 7.21 3.06 -7.63
N LEU A 170 8.38 3.62 -7.85
CA LEU A 170 9.14 4.40 -6.87
C LEU A 170 9.40 5.80 -7.43
N VAL A 171 8.89 6.81 -6.76
CA VAL A 171 9.30 8.20 -6.99
C VAL A 171 10.74 8.42 -6.50
N GLU A 172 11.44 9.43 -7.00
CA GLU A 172 12.86 9.67 -6.65
C GLU A 172 13.10 9.73 -5.13
N ARG A 173 12.19 10.35 -4.37
CA ARG A 173 12.25 10.42 -2.91
C ARG A 173 12.17 9.06 -2.20
N ALA A 174 11.55 8.07 -2.81
CA ALA A 174 11.41 6.74 -2.25
C ALA A 174 12.67 5.87 -2.43
N LYS A 175 13.45 6.10 -3.49
CA LYS A 175 14.57 5.25 -3.89
C LYS A 175 15.66 5.06 -2.84
N PRO A 176 16.11 6.11 -2.10
CA PRO A 176 17.11 5.94 -1.05
C PRO A 176 16.64 4.98 0.06
N LEU A 177 15.35 5.04 0.45
CA LEU A 177 14.80 4.16 1.48
C LEU A 177 14.61 2.74 0.97
N ARG A 178 14.31 2.57 -0.32
CA ARG A 178 14.18 1.25 -0.97
C ARG A 178 15.54 0.54 -1.10
N SER A 179 16.60 1.27 -1.31
CA SER A 179 17.93 0.72 -1.61
C SER A 179 18.69 0.19 -0.39
N ASN A 180 18.06 0.22 0.80
CA ASN A 180 18.68 -0.33 2.01
C ASN A 180 18.27 -1.79 2.23
N PRO A 181 19.02 -2.76 1.84
CA PRO A 181 18.88 -4.13 2.30
C PRO A 181 20.17 -4.68 2.90
N GLY A 182 20.01 -5.71 3.70
CA GLY A 182 21.08 -6.60 4.08
C GLY A 182 21.81 -6.23 5.37
N PRO A 183 23.14 -6.45 5.45
CA PRO A 183 23.88 -6.44 6.72
C PRO A 183 23.82 -5.11 7.50
N ASN A 184 23.54 -4.01 6.82
CA ASN A 184 23.49 -2.67 7.41
C ASN A 184 22.06 -2.23 7.82
N GLU A 185 21.07 -3.10 7.70
CA GLU A 185 19.66 -2.78 7.97
C GLU A 185 19.47 -2.15 9.36
N GLY A 186 20.07 -2.75 10.41
CA GLY A 186 19.92 -2.24 11.78
C GLY A 186 20.50 -0.82 11.96
N ALA A 187 21.62 -0.51 11.34
CA ALA A 187 22.22 0.83 11.40
C ALA A 187 21.34 1.84 10.64
N PHE A 188 20.82 1.47 9.49
CA PHE A 188 19.95 2.32 8.70
C PHE A 188 18.60 2.59 9.36
N VAL A 189 18.00 1.59 10.01
CA VAL A 189 16.78 1.75 10.80
C VAL A 189 17.01 2.72 11.97
N THR A 190 18.14 2.62 12.66
CA THR A 190 18.52 3.54 13.74
C THR A 190 18.64 4.97 13.21
N GLU A 191 19.45 5.20 12.17
CA GLU A 191 19.66 6.52 11.56
C GLU A 191 18.34 7.15 11.08
N PHE A 192 17.52 6.37 10.40
CA PHE A 192 16.20 6.84 9.93
C PHE A 192 15.29 7.27 11.09
N ASN A 193 15.19 6.47 12.15
CA ASN A 193 14.32 6.80 13.28
C ASN A 193 14.86 7.97 14.11
N ASP A 194 16.19 8.09 14.29
CA ASP A 194 16.82 9.23 14.93
C ASP A 194 16.55 10.54 14.18
N LEU A 195 16.61 10.50 12.84
CA LEU A 195 16.25 11.63 11.98
C LEU A 195 14.79 12.01 12.13
N MET A 196 13.89 11.04 12.16
CA MET A 196 12.45 11.28 12.30
C MET A 196 12.10 11.84 13.69
N ALA A 197 12.80 11.40 14.76
CA ALA A 197 12.60 11.88 16.12
C ALA A 197 13.08 13.34 16.36
N GLN A 198 14.05 13.83 15.57
CA GLN A 198 14.57 15.22 15.66
C GLN A 198 13.62 16.26 15.02
N ALA A 199 12.53 15.84 14.46
CA ALA A 199 11.58 16.75 13.83
C ALA A 199 10.85 17.58 14.90
N PRO A 200 10.72 18.91 14.73
CA PRO A 200 9.94 19.73 15.65
C PRO A 200 8.46 19.28 15.64
N ALA A 201 7.92 19.21 16.85
CA ALA A 201 6.51 18.94 17.06
C ALA A 201 5.63 20.07 16.50
#